data_12b7f7090bd88c1b835db754ae2dd6ba
#
_entry.id   12b7f7090bd88c1b835db754ae2dd6ba
#
_cell.length_a   1.000
_cell.length_b   1.000
_cell.length_c   1.000
_cell.angle_alpha   90.00
_cell.angle_beta   90.00
_cell.angle_gamma   90.00
#
_symmetry.space_group_name_H-M   'P 1'
#
loop_
_entity.id
_entity.type
_entity.pdbx_description
1 polymer ?
#
loop_
_entity_poly.entity_id
_entity_poly.type
_entity_poly.pdbx_seq_one_letter_code
_entity_poly.pdbx_strand_id
1 'polypeptide(L)'
;MKLFLKGERCYTEKCSQTRRPYPPGQHGQARIKLSEYAVRLREKQKVRRIYGVLERQFQKYYFEAARRKGRTGEEMLAQLETRLDNVVHRLGFAFTRAQARQIVKHNHVLVNGKRVNIPSVVVEPGDKIEIRESSRAMKEIVASLATVEKRPMLSWLELDKANFIGTLKAAPVREEMNEPAIREQYVVEYYSR
;
A
#
# COMPACT_ATOMS: atom_id res chain seq x y z
N MET A 1 -7.78 -15.31 -4.12
CA MET A 1 -6.70 -14.46 -4.68
C MET A 1 -5.73 -14.10 -3.57
N LYS A 2 -4.40 -14.23 -3.78
CA LYS A 2 -3.36 -13.79 -2.83
C LYS A 2 -3.19 -12.27 -2.92
N LEU A 3 -3.09 -11.59 -1.78
CA LEU A 3 -2.85 -10.14 -1.69
C LEU A 3 -1.42 -9.79 -1.27
N PHE A 4 -0.56 -10.78 -1.04
CA PHE A 4 0.87 -10.63 -0.69
C PHE A 4 1.14 -9.65 0.48
N LEU A 5 0.25 -9.63 1.50
CA LEU A 5 0.31 -8.67 2.61
C LEU A 5 1.38 -8.98 3.68
N LYS A 6 1.93 -10.19 3.69
CA LYS A 6 2.88 -10.66 4.71
C LYS A 6 4.31 -10.81 4.20
N GLY A 7 4.68 -10.05 3.17
CA GLY A 7 6.03 -10.09 2.60
C GLY A 7 6.45 -11.48 2.13
N GLU A 8 7.68 -11.89 2.42
CA GLU A 8 8.27 -13.15 1.97
C GLU A 8 7.45 -14.39 2.31
N ARG A 9 6.76 -14.41 3.46
CA ARG A 9 5.89 -15.53 3.84
C ARG A 9 4.83 -15.86 2.79
N CYS A 10 4.39 -14.89 2.00
CA CYS A 10 3.40 -15.10 0.95
C CYS A 10 3.93 -15.88 -0.25
N TYR A 11 5.25 -15.95 -0.40
CA TYR A 11 5.93 -16.67 -1.51
C TYR A 11 6.35 -18.09 -1.09
N THR A 12 6.30 -18.42 0.20
CA THR A 12 6.67 -19.74 0.73
C THR A 12 5.45 -20.65 0.88
N GLU A 13 5.68 -21.96 1.04
CA GLU A 13 4.66 -22.96 1.36
C GLU A 13 3.97 -22.72 2.72
N LYS A 14 4.60 -21.95 3.60
CA LYS A 14 4.01 -21.55 4.90
C LYS A 14 2.83 -20.55 4.75
N CYS A 15 2.53 -20.12 3.53
CA CYS A 15 1.41 -19.23 3.26
C CYS A 15 0.07 -19.94 3.52
N SER A 16 -0.74 -19.40 4.43
CA SER A 16 -2.06 -19.96 4.76
C SER A 16 -3.01 -20.03 3.56
N GLN A 17 -2.89 -19.07 2.63
CA GLN A 17 -3.68 -19.04 1.40
C GLN A 17 -3.27 -20.15 0.40
N THR A 18 -2.01 -20.59 0.43
CA THR A 18 -1.55 -21.73 -0.38
C THR A 18 -2.06 -23.03 0.19
N ARG A 19 -1.98 -23.18 1.54
CA ARG A 19 -2.45 -24.40 2.22
C ARG A 19 -3.97 -24.57 2.16
N ARG A 20 -4.72 -23.46 2.29
CA ARG A 20 -6.18 -23.47 2.33
C ARG A 20 -6.75 -22.32 1.51
N PRO A 21 -7.01 -22.53 0.19
CA PRO A 21 -7.41 -21.46 -0.74
C PRO A 21 -8.90 -21.12 -0.69
N TYR A 22 -9.64 -21.61 0.31
CA TYR A 22 -11.08 -21.40 0.48
C TYR A 22 -11.40 -20.74 1.84
N PRO A 23 -12.56 -20.07 1.97
CA PRO A 23 -12.99 -19.44 3.22
C PRO A 23 -13.20 -20.48 4.34
N PRO A 24 -13.08 -20.08 5.62
CA PRO A 24 -13.41 -20.96 6.74
C PRO A 24 -14.92 -21.24 6.81
N GLY A 25 -15.27 -22.34 7.47
CA GLY A 25 -16.65 -22.77 7.71
C GLY A 25 -17.08 -23.96 6.85
N GLN A 26 -18.24 -24.53 7.16
CA GLN A 26 -18.80 -25.73 6.53
C GLN A 26 -19.01 -25.56 5.01
N HIS A 27 -19.44 -24.37 4.59
CA HIS A 27 -19.70 -24.04 3.19
C HIS A 27 -18.51 -23.41 2.47
N GLY A 28 -17.29 -23.47 3.04
CA GLY A 28 -16.11 -22.82 2.47
C GLY A 28 -15.73 -23.28 1.07
N GLN A 29 -16.07 -24.52 0.69
CA GLN A 29 -15.78 -25.10 -0.63
C GLN A 29 -16.99 -25.07 -1.58
N ALA A 30 -18.15 -24.60 -1.12
CA ALA A 30 -19.35 -24.53 -1.94
C ALA A 30 -19.18 -23.48 -3.07
N ARG A 31 -19.72 -23.78 -4.25
CA ARG A 31 -19.81 -22.82 -5.36
C ARG A 31 -20.87 -21.78 -5.04
N ILE A 32 -20.44 -20.55 -4.79
CA ILE A 32 -21.33 -19.42 -4.55
C ILE A 32 -21.36 -18.55 -5.81
N LYS A 33 -22.54 -18.37 -6.42
CA LYS A 33 -22.75 -17.38 -7.47
C LYS A 33 -22.69 -15.99 -6.84
N LEU A 34 -21.70 -15.19 -7.22
CA LEU A 34 -21.57 -13.84 -6.72
C LEU A 34 -22.54 -12.92 -7.46
N SER A 35 -23.32 -12.14 -6.72
CA SER A 35 -24.08 -11.02 -7.28
C SER A 35 -23.12 -9.90 -7.70
N GLU A 36 -23.55 -9.02 -8.59
CA GLU A 36 -22.77 -7.84 -8.99
C GLU A 36 -22.37 -6.96 -7.80
N TYR A 37 -23.28 -6.77 -6.86
CA TYR A 37 -22.98 -6.07 -5.60
C TYR A 37 -21.85 -6.75 -4.83
N ALA A 38 -21.88 -8.08 -4.70
CA ALA A 38 -20.82 -8.81 -4.00
C ALA A 38 -19.47 -8.70 -4.71
N VAL A 39 -19.43 -8.65 -6.04
CA VAL A 39 -18.20 -8.44 -6.81
C VAL A 39 -17.62 -7.06 -6.50
N ARG A 40 -18.43 -6.00 -6.60
CA ARG A 40 -18.01 -4.61 -6.31
C ARG A 40 -17.56 -4.45 -4.85
N LEU A 41 -18.31 -5.01 -3.90
CA LEU A 41 -17.95 -5.01 -2.48
C LEU A 41 -16.60 -5.70 -2.24
N ARG A 42 -16.36 -6.85 -2.84
CA ARG A 42 -15.10 -7.59 -2.69
C ARG A 42 -13.93 -6.84 -3.29
N GLU A 43 -14.11 -6.16 -4.40
CA GLU A 43 -13.07 -5.33 -5.01
C GLU A 43 -12.70 -4.16 -4.10
N LYS A 44 -13.69 -3.44 -3.56
CA LYS A 44 -13.48 -2.40 -2.56
C LYS A 44 -12.72 -2.94 -1.35
N GLN A 45 -13.13 -4.06 -0.79
CA GLN A 45 -12.48 -4.68 0.37
C GLN A 45 -11.05 -5.13 0.05
N LYS A 46 -10.77 -5.55 -1.18
CA LYS A 46 -9.43 -5.89 -1.65
C LYS A 46 -8.52 -4.67 -1.57
N VAL A 47 -8.89 -3.57 -2.20
CA VAL A 47 -8.10 -2.31 -2.20
C VAL A 47 -7.88 -1.84 -0.77
N ARG A 48 -8.94 -1.75 0.03
CA ARG A 48 -8.87 -1.33 1.43
C ARG A 48 -7.89 -2.17 2.25
N ARG A 49 -7.87 -3.49 2.06
CA ARG A 49 -6.95 -4.40 2.76
C ARG A 49 -5.51 -4.28 2.28
N ILE A 50 -5.29 -4.04 0.99
CA ILE A 50 -3.95 -3.82 0.43
C ILE A 50 -3.29 -2.63 1.10
N TYR A 51 -3.99 -1.49 1.21
CA TYR A 51 -3.46 -0.26 1.82
C TYR A 51 -3.64 -0.20 3.34
N GLY A 52 -4.32 -1.16 3.96
CA GLY A 52 -4.53 -1.22 5.42
C GLY A 52 -5.37 -0.07 5.97
N VAL A 53 -6.31 0.45 5.17
CA VAL A 53 -7.15 1.61 5.50
C VAL A 53 -8.51 1.15 6.04
N LEU A 54 -9.04 1.84 7.07
CA LEU A 54 -10.38 1.61 7.60
C LEU A 54 -11.45 2.21 6.66
N GLU A 55 -12.69 1.68 6.74
CA GLU A 55 -13.78 2.07 5.84
C GLU A 55 -14.04 3.58 5.82
N ARG A 56 -14.15 4.19 7.00
CA ARG A 56 -14.42 5.63 7.14
C ARG A 56 -13.35 6.49 6.44
N GLN A 57 -12.09 6.09 6.57
CA GLN A 57 -10.97 6.78 5.92
C GLN A 57 -10.96 6.52 4.41
N PHE A 58 -11.28 5.29 3.99
CA PHE A 58 -11.34 4.93 2.58
C PHE A 58 -12.43 5.70 1.83
N GLN A 59 -13.61 5.87 2.46
CA GLN A 59 -14.68 6.73 1.92
C GLN A 59 -14.23 8.17 1.72
N LYS A 60 -13.45 8.73 2.66
CA LYS A 60 -12.91 10.09 2.49
C LYS A 60 -12.07 10.21 1.22
N TYR A 61 -11.16 9.28 0.98
CA TYR A 61 -10.34 9.27 -0.25
C TYR A 61 -11.21 9.18 -1.50
N TYR A 62 -12.25 8.36 -1.49
CA TYR A 62 -13.19 8.28 -2.61
C TYR A 62 -13.90 9.62 -2.87
N PHE A 63 -14.48 10.22 -1.83
CA PHE A 63 -15.20 11.50 -1.98
C PHE A 63 -14.27 12.67 -2.35
N GLU A 64 -13.06 12.69 -1.86
CA GLU A 64 -12.05 13.68 -2.28
C GLU A 64 -11.67 13.50 -3.75
N ALA A 65 -11.45 12.26 -4.19
CA ALA A 65 -11.17 11.96 -5.58
C ALA A 65 -12.34 12.32 -6.51
N ALA A 66 -13.58 12.05 -6.06
CA ALA A 66 -14.79 12.36 -6.84
C ALA A 66 -15.03 13.88 -7.02
N ARG A 67 -14.48 14.73 -6.14
CA ARG A 67 -14.54 16.19 -6.28
C ARG A 67 -13.52 16.75 -7.26
N ARG A 68 -12.43 16.00 -7.52
CA ARG A 68 -11.38 16.43 -8.44
C ARG A 68 -11.78 16.14 -9.89
N LYS A 69 -11.31 16.99 -10.80
CA LYS A 69 -11.47 16.74 -12.25
C LYS A 69 -10.57 15.57 -12.66
N GLY A 70 -11.10 14.59 -13.38
CA GLY A 70 -10.35 13.45 -13.88
C GLY A 70 -11.06 12.12 -13.60
N ARG A 71 -10.30 11.03 -13.69
CA ARG A 71 -10.80 9.68 -13.42
C ARG A 71 -10.76 9.39 -11.92
N THR A 72 -11.92 9.42 -11.28
CA THR A 72 -12.09 9.23 -9.83
C THR A 72 -11.32 8.02 -9.28
N GLY A 73 -11.33 6.89 -10.00
CA GLY A 73 -10.64 5.68 -9.55
C GLY A 73 -9.12 5.82 -9.52
N GLU A 74 -8.53 6.43 -10.54
CA GLU A 74 -7.09 6.67 -10.63
C GLU A 74 -6.65 7.68 -9.57
N GLU A 75 -7.40 8.77 -9.40
CA GLU A 75 -7.11 9.78 -8.40
C GLU A 75 -7.17 9.23 -6.96
N MET A 76 -8.19 8.39 -6.69
CA MET A 76 -8.29 7.70 -5.40
C MET A 76 -7.07 6.80 -5.13
N LEU A 77 -6.61 6.06 -6.13
CA LEU A 77 -5.42 5.21 -6.00
C LEU A 77 -4.17 6.05 -5.83
N ALA A 78 -4.02 7.15 -6.54
CA ALA A 78 -2.89 8.08 -6.39
C ALA A 78 -2.82 8.63 -4.95
N GLN A 79 -3.95 9.05 -4.38
CA GLN A 79 -4.01 9.49 -2.98
C GLN A 79 -3.64 8.38 -1.99
N LEU A 80 -3.98 7.12 -2.28
CA LEU A 80 -3.58 5.98 -1.44
C LEU A 80 -2.08 5.66 -1.58
N GLU A 81 -1.51 5.86 -2.75
CA GLU A 81 -0.07 5.65 -3.00
C GLU A 81 0.81 6.74 -2.36
N THR A 82 0.34 7.98 -2.29
CA THR A 82 1.07 9.11 -1.68
C THR A 82 1.04 9.13 -0.16
N ARG A 83 0.39 8.21 0.50
CA ARG A 83 0.42 8.07 1.97
C ARG A 83 1.82 7.71 2.44
N LEU A 84 2.27 8.33 3.53
CA LEU A 84 3.59 8.11 4.10
C LEU A 84 3.87 6.63 4.42
N ASP A 85 2.89 5.91 5.03
CA ASP A 85 3.05 4.48 5.31
C ASP A 85 3.25 3.64 4.05
N ASN A 86 2.58 3.99 2.96
CA ASN A 86 2.75 3.31 1.69
C ASN A 86 4.06 3.70 0.98
N VAL A 87 4.42 4.99 0.96
CA VAL A 87 5.69 5.46 0.37
C VAL A 87 6.89 4.80 1.06
N VAL A 88 6.91 4.73 2.39
CA VAL A 88 7.95 4.03 3.17
C VAL A 88 8.06 2.55 2.75
N HIS A 89 6.94 1.88 2.51
CA HIS A 89 6.94 0.50 1.98
C HIS A 89 7.44 0.43 0.54
N ARG A 90 7.03 1.34 -0.34
CA ARG A 90 7.45 1.39 -1.75
C ARG A 90 8.95 1.68 -1.90
N LEU A 91 9.49 2.55 -1.09
CA LEU A 91 10.94 2.81 -0.98
C LEU A 91 11.74 1.61 -0.45
N GLY A 92 11.06 0.60 0.11
CA GLY A 92 11.70 -0.60 0.59
C GLY A 92 12.26 -0.54 2.01
N PHE A 93 11.95 0.49 2.78
CA PHE A 93 12.31 0.55 4.20
C PHE A 93 11.55 -0.46 5.07
N ALA A 94 10.52 -1.09 4.51
CA ALA A 94 9.75 -2.13 5.17
C ALA A 94 9.34 -3.26 4.21
N PHE A 95 9.30 -4.50 4.69
CA PHE A 95 8.83 -5.65 3.92
C PHE A 95 7.32 -5.61 3.62
N THR A 96 6.55 -4.97 4.50
CA THR A 96 5.09 -4.91 4.41
C THR A 96 4.57 -3.53 4.77
N ARG A 97 3.39 -3.16 4.25
CA ARG A 97 2.71 -1.90 4.61
C ARG A 97 2.38 -1.82 6.10
N ALA A 98 2.09 -2.96 6.75
CA ALA A 98 1.84 -3.00 8.20
C ALA A 98 3.11 -2.65 8.99
N GLN A 99 4.27 -3.16 8.59
CA GLN A 99 5.56 -2.83 9.19
C GLN A 99 5.93 -1.36 8.91
N ALA A 100 5.75 -0.88 7.68
CA ALA A 100 5.96 0.54 7.35
C ALA A 100 5.14 1.47 8.25
N ARG A 101 3.86 1.13 8.45
CA ARG A 101 2.99 1.86 9.36
C ARG A 101 3.50 1.86 10.80
N GLN A 102 4.08 0.76 11.28
CA GLN A 102 4.69 0.67 12.59
C GLN A 102 5.95 1.53 12.69
N ILE A 103 6.83 1.49 11.70
CA ILE A 103 8.05 2.30 11.60
C ILE A 103 7.70 3.79 11.69
N VAL A 104 6.69 4.25 10.91
CA VAL A 104 6.22 5.64 10.98
C VAL A 104 5.68 5.98 12.38
N LYS A 105 4.77 5.16 12.94
CA LYS A 105 4.18 5.40 14.26
C LYS A 105 5.20 5.48 15.39
N HIS A 106 6.29 4.72 15.27
CA HIS A 106 7.35 4.67 16.28
C HIS A 106 8.40 5.77 16.08
N ASN A 107 8.14 6.77 15.23
CA ASN A 107 9.01 7.93 15.01
C ASN A 107 10.38 7.59 14.41
N HIS A 108 10.46 6.58 13.56
CA HIS A 108 11.70 6.22 12.87
C HIS A 108 11.87 6.95 11.53
N VAL A 109 10.86 7.72 11.09
CA VAL A 109 10.83 8.40 9.79
C VAL A 109 10.85 9.92 9.98
N LEU A 110 11.61 10.59 9.13
CA LEU A 110 11.64 12.03 8.95
C LEU A 110 11.10 12.37 7.55
N VAL A 111 10.34 13.45 7.45
CA VAL A 111 9.93 14.05 6.18
C VAL A 111 10.49 15.48 6.15
N ASN A 112 11.33 15.77 5.16
CA ASN A 112 12.04 17.05 5.06
C ASN A 112 12.77 17.43 6.36
N GLY A 113 13.44 16.45 6.99
CA GLY A 113 14.18 16.65 8.25
C GLY A 113 13.29 16.72 9.51
N LYS A 114 11.97 16.73 9.37
CA LYS A 114 11.03 16.79 10.51
C LYS A 114 10.48 15.41 10.84
N ARG A 115 10.40 15.09 12.14
CA ARG A 115 9.83 13.84 12.63
C ARG A 115 8.33 13.77 12.36
N VAL A 116 7.89 12.70 11.72
CA VAL A 116 6.46 12.45 11.42
C VAL A 116 6.06 11.08 11.94
N ASN A 117 4.99 11.01 12.73
CA ASN A 117 4.45 9.76 13.31
C ASN A 117 3.03 9.44 12.85
N ILE A 118 2.51 10.21 11.89
CA ILE A 118 1.16 10.02 11.35
C ILE A 118 1.26 9.29 10.00
N PRO A 119 0.86 8.01 9.93
CA PRO A 119 0.99 7.20 8.71
C PRO A 119 0.18 7.70 7.50
N SER A 120 -0.85 8.50 7.76
CA SER A 120 -1.76 9.03 6.72
C SER A 120 -1.32 10.39 6.16
N VAL A 121 -0.18 10.91 6.55
CA VAL A 121 0.38 12.12 5.93
C VAL A 121 0.55 11.90 4.44
N VAL A 122 0.12 12.86 3.66
CA VAL A 122 0.30 12.87 2.21
C VAL A 122 1.70 13.39 1.93
N VAL A 123 2.44 12.64 1.13
CA VAL A 123 3.77 13.02 0.64
C VAL A 123 3.59 13.69 -0.72
N GLU A 124 4.20 14.83 -0.91
CA GLU A 124 4.12 15.61 -2.15
C GLU A 124 5.38 15.42 -3.02
N PRO A 125 5.30 15.62 -4.33
CA PRO A 125 6.48 15.62 -5.19
C PRO A 125 7.54 16.63 -4.71
N GLY A 126 8.77 16.16 -4.57
CA GLY A 126 9.89 16.91 -3.98
C GLY A 126 10.18 16.60 -2.52
N ASP A 127 9.26 15.95 -1.80
CA ASP A 127 9.49 15.58 -0.40
C ASP A 127 10.58 14.51 -0.26
N LYS A 128 11.45 14.71 0.72
CA LYS A 128 12.48 13.74 1.13
C LYS A 128 12.01 12.96 2.35
N ILE A 129 12.04 11.64 2.23
CA ILE A 129 11.68 10.70 3.29
C ILE A 129 12.97 10.03 3.77
N GLU A 130 13.31 10.20 5.03
CA GLU A 130 14.57 9.72 5.60
C GLU A 130 14.29 8.77 6.78
N ILE A 131 15.12 7.75 6.94
CA ILE A 131 15.15 6.98 8.17
C ILE A 131 16.05 7.70 9.17
N ARG A 132 15.51 7.94 10.38
CA ARG A 132 16.23 8.56 11.49
C ARG A 132 17.55 7.82 11.73
N GLU A 133 18.64 8.56 11.93
CA GLU A 133 19.99 8.03 12.07
C GLU A 133 20.10 6.91 13.13
N SER A 134 19.53 7.13 14.33
CA SER A 134 19.49 6.13 15.39
C SER A 134 18.73 4.84 15.04
N SER A 135 17.97 4.84 13.94
CA SER A 135 17.15 3.69 13.50
C SER A 135 17.72 2.99 12.27
N ARG A 136 18.77 3.52 11.65
CA ARG A 136 19.39 2.95 10.45
C ARG A 136 20.01 1.58 10.70
N ALA A 137 20.44 1.31 11.94
CA ALA A 137 21.01 0.02 12.36
C ALA A 137 19.94 -1.05 12.68
N MET A 138 18.65 -0.76 12.55
CA MET A 138 17.58 -1.73 12.79
C MET A 138 17.65 -2.87 11.78
N LYS A 139 17.75 -4.11 12.27
CA LYS A 139 17.90 -5.33 11.45
C LYS A 139 16.82 -5.46 10.39
N GLU A 140 15.57 -5.10 10.74
CA GLU A 140 14.42 -5.20 9.85
C GLU A 140 14.50 -4.21 8.67
N ILE A 141 15.01 -3.00 8.90
CA ILE A 141 15.16 -1.97 7.86
C ILE A 141 16.30 -2.36 6.91
N VAL A 142 17.45 -2.75 7.47
CA VAL A 142 18.62 -3.20 6.70
C VAL A 142 18.28 -4.42 5.85
N ALA A 143 17.62 -5.42 6.43
CA ALA A 143 17.20 -6.62 5.71
C ALA A 143 16.18 -6.31 4.61
N SER A 144 15.24 -5.37 4.85
CA SER A 144 14.27 -4.94 3.84
C SER A 144 14.96 -4.26 2.66
N LEU A 145 15.89 -3.33 2.92
CA LEU A 145 16.66 -2.63 1.88
C LEU A 145 17.50 -3.58 1.02
N ALA A 146 18.08 -4.63 1.60
CA ALA A 146 18.82 -5.64 0.86
C ALA A 146 17.95 -6.40 -0.16
N THR A 147 16.63 -6.48 0.06
CA THR A 147 15.69 -7.15 -0.85
C THR A 147 15.11 -6.23 -1.94
N VAL A 148 15.30 -4.92 -1.82
CA VAL A 148 14.76 -3.93 -2.77
C VAL A 148 15.29 -4.13 -4.19
N GLU A 149 16.52 -4.60 -4.36
CA GLU A 149 17.13 -4.87 -5.69
C GLU A 149 16.33 -5.89 -6.52
N LYS A 150 15.59 -6.75 -5.84
CA LYS A 150 14.74 -7.76 -6.49
C LYS A 150 13.38 -7.22 -6.92
N ARG A 151 13.08 -5.95 -6.62
CA ARG A 151 11.80 -5.31 -6.95
C ARG A 151 12.05 -4.18 -7.95
N PRO A 152 11.24 -4.05 -9.01
CA PRO A 152 11.32 -2.89 -9.88
C PRO A 152 11.02 -1.63 -9.08
N MET A 153 11.92 -0.65 -9.13
CA MET A 153 11.67 0.67 -8.56
C MET A 153 10.66 1.41 -9.43
N LEU A 154 9.71 2.08 -8.79
CA LEU A 154 8.67 2.84 -9.48
C LEU A 154 9.25 4.15 -10.02
N SER A 155 8.81 4.60 -11.18
CA SER A 155 9.35 5.78 -11.88
C SER A 155 9.26 7.07 -11.07
N TRP A 156 8.21 7.20 -10.24
CA TRP A 156 7.97 8.38 -9.40
C TRP A 156 8.74 8.39 -8.07
N LEU A 157 9.54 7.34 -7.78
CA LEU A 157 10.34 7.23 -6.55
C LEU A 157 11.81 7.15 -6.87
N GLU A 158 12.62 7.75 -6.03
CA GLU A 158 14.07 7.61 -6.02
C GLU A 158 14.54 7.16 -4.64
N LEU A 159 15.52 6.27 -4.59
CA LEU A 159 16.07 5.75 -3.35
C LEU A 159 17.58 5.85 -3.35
N ASP A 160 18.11 6.59 -2.39
CA ASP A 160 19.51 6.55 -1.98
C ASP A 160 19.66 5.58 -0.80
N LYS A 161 20.14 4.36 -1.11
CA LYS A 161 20.30 3.30 -0.09
C LYS A 161 21.40 3.62 0.91
N ALA A 162 22.48 4.30 0.46
CA ALA A 162 23.64 4.59 1.29
C ALA A 162 23.26 5.55 2.43
N ASN A 163 22.45 6.56 2.11
CA ASN A 163 22.02 7.58 3.06
C ASN A 163 20.66 7.27 3.73
N PHE A 164 19.98 6.20 3.34
CA PHE A 164 18.62 5.88 3.81
C PHE A 164 17.60 6.98 3.51
N ILE A 165 17.71 7.58 2.31
CA ILE A 165 16.86 8.68 1.85
C ILE A 165 16.08 8.20 0.64
N GLY A 166 14.78 8.47 0.63
CA GLY A 166 13.92 8.32 -0.54
C GLY A 166 13.29 9.65 -0.91
N THR A 167 13.04 9.86 -2.19
CA THR A 167 12.39 11.08 -2.70
C THR A 167 11.21 10.71 -3.57
N LEU A 168 10.09 11.42 -3.41
CA LEU A 168 8.97 11.35 -4.33
C LEU A 168 9.22 12.37 -5.46
N LYS A 169 9.52 11.89 -6.69
CA LYS A 169 9.82 12.77 -7.84
C LYS A 169 8.59 13.34 -8.51
N ALA A 170 7.56 12.53 -8.66
CA ALA A 170 6.34 12.88 -9.40
C ALA A 170 5.10 12.24 -8.77
N ALA A 171 3.93 12.60 -9.28
CA ALA A 171 2.70 11.93 -8.91
C ALA A 171 2.72 10.44 -9.34
N PRO A 172 2.14 9.52 -8.55
CA PRO A 172 2.07 8.10 -8.91
C PRO A 172 1.32 7.87 -10.23
N VAL A 173 1.91 7.04 -11.10
CA VAL A 173 1.35 6.68 -12.41
C VAL A 173 0.55 5.39 -12.31
N ARG A 174 -0.68 5.37 -12.88
CA ARG A 174 -1.62 4.24 -12.74
C ARG A 174 -1.08 2.91 -13.27
N GLU A 175 -0.38 2.92 -14.39
CA GLU A 175 0.17 1.73 -15.02
C GLU A 175 1.14 0.97 -14.12
N GLU A 176 1.89 1.67 -13.28
CA GLU A 176 2.87 1.08 -12.37
C GLU A 176 2.28 0.65 -11.01
N MET A 177 1.01 1.03 -10.70
CA MET A 177 0.35 0.68 -9.43
C MET A 177 -0.14 -0.78 -9.36
N ASN A 178 0.23 -1.64 -10.31
CA ASN A 178 -0.31 -2.99 -10.53
C ASN A 178 0.15 -4.04 -9.51
N GLU A 179 -0.25 -3.91 -8.25
CA GLU A 179 -0.09 -4.99 -7.29
C GLU A 179 -1.33 -5.14 -6.39
N PRO A 180 -1.86 -6.29 -6.35
CA PRO A 180 -2.38 -7.18 -7.37
C PRO A 180 -3.43 -6.46 -8.21
N ALA A 181 -3.72 -6.92 -9.43
CA ALA A 181 -4.62 -6.25 -10.37
C ALA A 181 -5.88 -5.67 -9.69
N ILE A 182 -5.91 -4.35 -9.53
CA ILE A 182 -7.01 -3.61 -8.93
C ILE A 182 -7.93 -3.14 -10.06
N ARG A 183 -9.23 -3.39 -9.90
CA ARG A 183 -10.28 -2.90 -10.79
C ARG A 183 -11.00 -1.73 -10.12
N GLU A 184 -10.41 -0.54 -10.22
CA GLU A 184 -10.91 0.68 -9.56
C GLU A 184 -12.32 1.06 -9.98
N GLN A 185 -12.73 0.74 -11.21
CA GLN A 185 -14.07 1.01 -11.71
C GLN A 185 -15.15 0.36 -10.82
N TYR A 186 -14.95 -0.88 -10.37
CA TYR A 186 -15.90 -1.53 -9.45
C TYR A 186 -15.99 -0.84 -8.09
N VAL A 187 -14.91 -0.18 -7.64
CA VAL A 187 -14.92 0.60 -6.41
C VAL A 187 -15.73 1.88 -6.62
N VAL A 188 -15.55 2.55 -7.75
CA VAL A 188 -16.34 3.74 -8.13
C VAL A 188 -17.82 3.38 -8.24
N GLU A 189 -18.18 2.31 -8.95
CA GLU A 189 -19.54 1.84 -9.07
C GLU A 189 -20.19 1.44 -7.73
N TYR A 190 -19.39 0.97 -6.76
CA TYR A 190 -19.88 0.62 -5.43
C TYR A 190 -20.33 1.85 -4.63
N TYR A 191 -19.60 2.97 -4.75
CA TYR A 191 -19.91 4.21 -4.01
C TYR A 191 -20.80 5.19 -4.76
N SER A 192 -21.00 5.04 -6.06
CA SER A 192 -21.87 5.89 -6.87
C SER A 192 -23.36 5.53 -6.78
N ARG A 193 -23.71 4.53 -5.98
CA ARG A 193 -25.09 4.08 -5.73
C ARG A 193 -25.69 4.75 -4.52
#